data_0531650ee0ae25d747d9b278fc8191b5
#
_entry.id   0531650ee0ae25d747d9b278fc8191b5
#
_cell.length_a   1.000
_cell.length_b   1.000
_cell.length_c   1.000
_cell.angle_alpha   90.00
_cell.angle_beta   90.00
_cell.angle_gamma   90.00
#
_symmetry.space_group_name_H-M   'P 1'
#
loop_
_entity.id
_entity.type
_entity.pdbx_description
1 polymer ?
#
loop_
_entity_poly.entity_id
_entity_poly.type
_entity_poly.pdbx_seq_one_letter_code
_entity_poly.pdbx_strand_id
1 'polypeptide(L)'
;MEKTAFDARYQEYLAAIEDYLNSLFAEKPHWADLYEAMRYSVLSGGKRLRPVMTLEFARLCGLDWHKAVPMGCALELVHTYSLIHDDLPCMDDDDLRRGKPTNHKVYGETLAVLAGDALQPAAYRLILTAPGLTDAQRADCALILANASGPDGMVAGQVLDTLHHPSAQDELTEVHHLKTGAMIAGACMLGVGAAGGSEAARKAAEDYGYQLGLSLI
;
A
#
# COMPACT_ATOMS: atom_id res chain seq x y z
N MET A 1 15.46 19.54 -11.36
CA MET A 1 14.14 19.96 -10.82
C MET A 1 14.41 20.73 -9.55
N GLU A 2 13.92 21.96 -9.45
CA GLU A 2 14.14 22.75 -8.23
C GLU A 2 13.41 22.08 -7.04
N LYS A 3 14.03 22.09 -5.87
CA LYS A 3 13.50 21.49 -4.64
C LYS A 3 12.07 21.97 -4.34
N THR A 4 11.82 23.27 -4.58
CA THR A 4 10.50 23.91 -4.40
C THR A 4 9.39 23.33 -5.30
N ALA A 5 9.70 22.97 -6.56
CA ALA A 5 8.71 22.40 -7.48
C ALA A 5 8.37 20.93 -7.13
N PHE A 6 9.33 20.18 -6.60
CA PHE A 6 9.08 18.85 -6.07
C PHE A 6 8.20 18.91 -4.80
N ASP A 7 8.57 19.81 -3.86
CA ASP A 7 7.84 19.94 -2.60
C ASP A 7 6.37 20.33 -2.84
N ALA A 8 6.11 21.27 -3.78
CA ALA A 8 4.74 21.66 -4.14
C ALA A 8 3.93 20.48 -4.66
N ARG A 9 4.47 19.73 -5.63
CA ARG A 9 3.79 18.56 -6.20
C ARG A 9 3.58 17.44 -5.17
N TYR A 10 4.55 17.21 -4.29
CA TYR A 10 4.40 16.26 -3.20
C TYR A 10 3.22 16.62 -2.29
N GLN A 11 3.03 17.90 -1.97
CA GLN A 11 1.89 18.37 -1.17
C GLN A 11 0.55 18.20 -1.91
N GLU A 12 0.51 18.43 -3.23
CA GLU A 12 -0.68 18.18 -4.05
C GLU A 12 -1.05 16.68 -4.03
N TYR A 13 -0.08 15.79 -4.17
CA TYR A 13 -0.30 14.35 -4.07
C TYR A 13 -0.82 13.94 -2.69
N LEU A 14 -0.19 14.44 -1.63
CA LEU A 14 -0.63 14.15 -0.26
C LEU A 14 -2.07 14.61 -0.02
N ALA A 15 -2.43 15.81 -0.45
CA ALA A 15 -3.78 16.33 -0.31
C ALA A 15 -4.80 15.42 -1.01
N ALA A 16 -4.56 15.05 -2.26
CA ALA A 16 -5.46 14.19 -3.02
C ALA A 16 -5.58 12.78 -2.42
N ILE A 17 -4.47 12.21 -1.93
CA ILE A 17 -4.46 10.90 -1.27
C ILE A 17 -5.26 10.95 0.04
N GLU A 18 -5.01 11.94 0.89
CA GLU A 18 -5.70 12.07 2.18
C GLU A 18 -7.20 12.34 1.99
N ASP A 19 -7.58 13.21 1.04
CA ASP A 19 -8.98 13.47 0.71
C ASP A 19 -9.69 12.21 0.25
N TYR A 20 -9.03 11.42 -0.61
CA TYR A 20 -9.60 10.16 -1.09
C TYR A 20 -9.74 9.14 0.03
N LEU A 21 -8.70 8.92 0.85
CA LEU A 21 -8.74 8.01 1.99
C LEU A 21 -9.81 8.43 3.01
N ASN A 22 -9.96 9.73 3.27
CA ASN A 22 -10.98 10.26 4.16
C ASN A 22 -12.42 10.01 3.67
N SER A 23 -12.62 9.91 2.36
CA SER A 23 -13.93 9.61 1.77
C SER A 23 -14.33 8.13 1.91
N LEU A 24 -13.36 7.22 2.16
CA LEU A 24 -13.61 5.79 2.26
C LEU A 24 -14.30 5.44 3.60
N PHE A 25 -15.24 4.49 3.54
CA PHE A 25 -15.91 3.93 4.72
C PHE A 25 -16.56 4.99 5.62
N ALA A 26 -17.01 6.12 5.05
CA ALA A 26 -17.62 7.22 5.79
C ALA A 26 -19.10 6.96 6.18
N GLU A 27 -19.74 6.00 5.51
CA GLU A 27 -21.12 5.58 5.81
C GLU A 27 -21.21 4.88 7.17
N LYS A 28 -22.42 4.88 7.76
CA LYS A 28 -22.68 4.20 9.04
C LYS A 28 -23.70 3.07 8.86
N PRO A 29 -23.30 1.92 8.29
CA PRO A 29 -24.16 0.74 8.23
C PRO A 29 -24.34 0.12 9.62
N HIS A 30 -25.13 -0.97 9.71
CA HIS A 30 -25.32 -1.71 10.97
C HIS A 30 -24.01 -2.31 11.54
N TRP A 31 -22.97 -2.43 10.71
CA TRP A 31 -21.61 -2.86 11.06
C TRP A 31 -20.61 -1.69 11.02
N ALA A 32 -21.04 -0.53 11.51
CA ALA A 32 -20.24 0.69 11.50
C ALA A 32 -18.94 0.56 12.30
N ASP A 33 -18.91 -0.30 13.32
CA ASP A 33 -17.74 -0.65 14.11
C ASP A 33 -16.58 -1.19 13.24
N LEU A 34 -16.89 -2.02 12.23
CA LEU A 34 -15.89 -2.47 11.25
C LEU A 34 -15.30 -1.27 10.47
N TYR A 35 -16.15 -0.37 9.99
CA TYR A 35 -15.70 0.81 9.25
C TYR A 35 -14.89 1.76 10.13
N GLU A 36 -15.26 1.92 11.40
CA GLU A 36 -14.51 2.71 12.37
C GLU A 36 -13.12 2.11 12.63
N ALA A 37 -13.01 0.79 12.80
CA ALA A 37 -11.75 0.09 12.98
C ALA A 37 -10.85 0.20 11.75
N MET A 38 -11.41 0.04 10.53
CA MET A 38 -10.67 0.22 9.27
C MET A 38 -10.16 1.66 9.14
N ARG A 39 -11.02 2.66 9.34
CA ARG A 39 -10.67 4.09 9.25
C ARG A 39 -9.63 4.49 10.27
N TYR A 40 -9.71 3.98 11.49
CA TYR A 40 -8.75 4.27 12.55
C TYR A 40 -7.31 4.01 12.09
N SER A 41 -7.06 2.88 11.46
CA SER A 41 -5.72 2.53 10.97
C SER A 41 -5.38 3.23 9.66
N VAL A 42 -6.29 3.28 8.69
CA VAL A 42 -6.08 3.96 7.40
C VAL A 42 -5.73 5.44 7.59
N LEU A 43 -6.42 6.11 8.53
CA LEU A 43 -6.26 7.54 8.81
C LEU A 43 -5.26 7.83 9.94
N SER A 44 -4.49 6.85 10.38
CA SER A 44 -3.49 7.04 11.43
C SER A 44 -2.30 7.92 11.00
N GLY A 45 -2.31 8.42 9.78
CA GLY A 45 -1.25 9.25 9.20
C GLY A 45 -0.10 8.42 8.62
N GLY A 46 0.98 9.09 8.28
CA GLY A 46 2.18 8.50 7.68
C GLY A 46 2.71 9.33 6.51
N LYS A 47 3.88 8.95 5.99
CA LYS A 47 4.53 9.65 4.87
C LYS A 47 3.84 9.43 3.52
N ARG A 48 2.92 8.48 3.42
CA ARG A 48 2.22 8.11 2.17
C ARG A 48 3.18 7.90 0.98
N LEU A 49 4.37 7.40 1.24
CA LEU A 49 5.40 7.25 0.21
C LEU A 49 4.91 6.36 -0.95
N ARG A 50 4.29 5.22 -0.63
CA ARG A 50 3.81 4.27 -1.65
C ARG A 50 2.75 4.86 -2.59
N PRO A 51 1.66 5.48 -2.10
CA PRO A 51 0.73 6.19 -2.98
C PRO A 51 1.40 7.29 -3.82
N VAL A 52 2.28 8.10 -3.21
CA VAL A 52 3.01 9.16 -3.92
C VAL A 52 3.84 8.59 -5.07
N MET A 53 4.52 7.45 -4.87
CA MET A 53 5.26 6.77 -5.94
C MET A 53 4.32 6.33 -7.07
N THR A 54 3.15 5.78 -6.74
CA THR A 54 2.15 5.40 -7.75
C THR A 54 1.73 6.60 -8.61
N LEU A 55 1.44 7.75 -8.00
CA LEU A 55 1.03 8.95 -8.71
C LEU A 55 2.16 9.52 -9.58
N GLU A 56 3.38 9.56 -9.05
CA GLU A 56 4.52 10.08 -9.80
C GLU A 56 4.88 9.21 -11.01
N PHE A 57 4.86 7.87 -10.87
CA PHE A 57 5.11 6.97 -11.99
C PHE A 57 3.99 7.03 -13.05
N ALA A 58 2.74 7.20 -12.64
CA ALA A 58 1.63 7.44 -13.56
C ALA A 58 1.86 8.74 -14.37
N ARG A 59 2.24 9.83 -13.69
CA ARG A 59 2.56 11.11 -14.33
C ARG A 59 3.75 10.99 -15.29
N LEU A 60 4.81 10.30 -14.90
CA LEU A 60 6.00 10.09 -15.74
C LEU A 60 5.66 9.32 -17.04
N CYS A 61 4.66 8.44 -16.99
CA CYS A 61 4.14 7.73 -18.14
C CYS A 61 3.05 8.52 -18.92
N GLY A 62 2.82 9.80 -18.59
CA GLY A 62 1.91 10.67 -19.32
C GLY A 62 0.43 10.57 -18.94
N LEU A 63 0.08 9.84 -17.89
CA LEU A 63 -1.28 9.83 -17.36
C LEU A 63 -1.52 11.07 -16.49
N ASP A 64 -2.73 11.62 -16.55
CA ASP A 64 -3.19 12.52 -15.50
C ASP A 64 -3.19 11.75 -14.17
N TRP A 65 -2.30 12.14 -13.27
CA TRP A 65 -2.04 11.43 -12.02
C TRP A 65 -3.27 11.34 -11.09
N HIS A 66 -4.26 12.21 -11.24
CA HIS A 66 -5.52 12.13 -10.49
C HIS A 66 -6.24 10.81 -10.75
N LYS A 67 -6.11 10.24 -11.96
CA LYS A 67 -6.68 8.94 -12.30
C LYS A 67 -6.00 7.77 -11.60
N ALA A 68 -4.77 7.95 -11.13
CA ALA A 68 -4.02 6.94 -10.39
C ALA A 68 -4.24 7.00 -8.87
N VAL A 69 -4.97 7.99 -8.34
CA VAL A 69 -5.25 8.10 -6.90
C VAL A 69 -5.91 6.84 -6.33
N PRO A 70 -6.92 6.22 -6.97
CA PRO A 70 -7.49 4.98 -6.48
C PRO A 70 -6.47 3.84 -6.36
N MET A 71 -5.48 3.75 -7.30
CA MET A 71 -4.41 2.74 -7.29
C MET A 71 -3.47 2.93 -6.11
N GLY A 72 -3.00 4.16 -5.88
CA GLY A 72 -2.16 4.49 -4.73
C GLY A 72 -2.88 4.24 -3.41
N CYS A 73 -4.15 4.61 -3.30
CA CYS A 73 -4.97 4.36 -2.12
C CYS A 73 -5.25 2.87 -1.90
N ALA A 74 -5.47 2.09 -2.96
CA ALA A 74 -5.63 0.64 -2.86
C ALA A 74 -4.37 -0.02 -2.26
N LEU A 75 -3.20 0.37 -2.72
CA LEU A 75 -1.93 -0.10 -2.16
C LEU A 75 -1.77 0.31 -0.68
N GLU A 76 -2.21 1.51 -0.31
CA GLU A 76 -2.20 1.97 1.09
C GLU A 76 -3.16 1.17 1.97
N LEU A 77 -4.34 0.75 1.45
CA LEU A 77 -5.24 -0.17 2.17
C LEU A 77 -4.57 -1.52 2.43
N VAL A 78 -3.89 -2.07 1.42
CA VAL A 78 -3.13 -3.32 1.55
C VAL A 78 -1.98 -3.16 2.55
N HIS A 79 -1.23 -2.07 2.49
CA HIS A 79 -0.21 -1.78 3.49
C HIS A 79 -0.81 -1.64 4.89
N THR A 80 -1.99 -1.03 5.01
CA THR A 80 -2.64 -0.84 6.32
C THR A 80 -3.09 -2.16 6.93
N TYR A 81 -3.68 -3.08 6.13
CA TYR A 81 -4.07 -4.38 6.67
C TYR A 81 -2.86 -5.14 7.23
N SER A 82 -1.72 -5.10 6.52
CA SER A 82 -0.53 -5.80 7.00
C SER A 82 -0.06 -5.25 8.34
N LEU A 83 -0.11 -3.93 8.54
CA LEU A 83 0.23 -3.32 9.83
C LEU A 83 -0.76 -3.70 10.94
N ILE A 84 -2.08 -3.78 10.63
CA ILE A 84 -3.08 -4.22 11.62
C ILE A 84 -2.81 -5.65 12.07
N HIS A 85 -2.50 -6.54 11.12
CA HIS A 85 -2.25 -7.94 11.42
C HIS A 85 -0.88 -8.16 12.08
N ASP A 86 0.15 -7.44 11.66
CA ASP A 86 1.47 -7.49 12.30
C ASP A 86 1.41 -7.11 13.79
N ASP A 87 0.56 -6.14 14.15
CA ASP A 87 0.41 -5.67 15.53
C ASP A 87 -0.30 -6.67 16.47
N LEU A 88 -0.96 -7.72 15.94
CA LEU A 88 -1.74 -8.68 16.74
C LEU A 88 -0.88 -9.46 17.73
N PRO A 89 -1.46 -9.92 18.89
CA PRO A 89 -0.73 -10.71 19.87
C PRO A 89 -0.11 -12.02 19.36
N CYS A 90 -0.63 -12.57 18.26
CA CYS A 90 -0.08 -13.77 17.62
C CYS A 90 1.05 -13.46 16.61
N MET A 91 1.39 -12.18 16.44
CA MET A 91 2.42 -11.67 15.55
C MET A 91 3.46 -10.90 16.37
N ASP A 92 3.59 -9.58 16.16
CA ASP A 92 4.59 -8.74 16.85
C ASP A 92 4.14 -8.29 18.26
N ASP A 93 2.86 -8.46 18.62
CA ASP A 93 2.23 -8.04 19.90
C ASP A 93 2.51 -6.59 20.28
N ASP A 94 2.39 -5.69 19.31
CA ASP A 94 2.68 -4.28 19.50
C ASP A 94 1.51 -3.53 20.14
N ASP A 95 1.78 -2.79 21.21
CA ASP A 95 0.79 -1.93 21.87
C ASP A 95 0.57 -0.59 21.16
N LEU A 96 1.59 -0.08 20.50
CA LEU A 96 1.60 1.25 19.88
C LEU A 96 2.13 1.21 18.45
N ARG A 97 1.46 1.92 17.55
CA ARG A 97 1.92 2.19 16.19
C ARG A 97 1.83 3.68 15.88
N ARG A 98 2.94 4.28 15.45
CA ARG A 98 3.04 5.73 15.20
C ARG A 98 2.59 6.59 16.40
N GLY A 99 2.87 6.10 17.62
CA GLY A 99 2.52 6.78 18.87
C GLY A 99 1.05 6.70 19.28
N LYS A 100 0.22 5.91 18.58
CA LYS A 100 -1.18 5.64 18.93
C LYS A 100 -1.34 4.17 19.30
N PRO A 101 -2.33 3.81 20.17
CA PRO A 101 -2.66 2.42 20.42
C PRO A 101 -2.95 1.67 19.13
N THR A 102 -2.53 0.41 19.05
CA THR A 102 -2.77 -0.45 17.88
C THR A 102 -4.23 -0.81 17.75
N ASN A 103 -4.67 -1.26 16.58
CA ASN A 103 -6.07 -1.51 16.28
C ASN A 103 -6.70 -2.50 17.28
N HIS A 104 -5.99 -3.60 17.57
CA HIS A 104 -6.50 -4.62 18.50
C HIS A 104 -6.60 -4.13 19.96
N LYS A 105 -5.80 -3.13 20.36
CA LYS A 105 -5.91 -2.52 21.70
C LYS A 105 -7.15 -1.61 21.81
N VAL A 106 -7.60 -1.01 20.70
CA VAL A 106 -8.77 -0.11 20.69
C VAL A 106 -10.07 -0.89 20.47
N TYR A 107 -10.08 -1.84 19.53
CA TYR A 107 -11.29 -2.51 19.05
C TYR A 107 -11.37 -3.99 19.41
N GLY A 108 -10.31 -4.55 20.00
CA GLY A 108 -10.20 -5.97 20.28
C GLY A 108 -9.67 -6.78 19.07
N GLU A 109 -9.10 -7.95 19.35
CA GLU A 109 -8.42 -8.80 18.35
C GLU A 109 -9.36 -9.22 17.21
N THR A 110 -10.57 -9.66 17.54
CA THR A 110 -11.54 -10.13 16.53
C THR A 110 -11.84 -9.06 15.50
N LEU A 111 -12.11 -7.81 15.93
CA LEU A 111 -12.44 -6.74 15.01
C LEU A 111 -11.21 -6.26 14.24
N ALA A 112 -10.02 -6.30 14.84
CA ALA A 112 -8.76 -6.01 14.17
C ALA A 112 -8.48 -7.00 13.02
N VAL A 113 -8.67 -8.32 13.25
CA VAL A 113 -8.56 -9.34 12.18
C VAL A 113 -9.54 -9.04 11.05
N LEU A 114 -10.82 -8.82 11.38
CA LEU A 114 -11.85 -8.55 10.37
C LEU A 114 -11.62 -7.22 9.62
N ALA A 115 -11.07 -6.20 10.29
CA ALA A 115 -10.71 -4.94 9.65
C ALA A 115 -9.59 -5.14 8.61
N GLY A 116 -8.56 -5.92 8.95
CA GLY A 116 -7.51 -6.28 8.00
C GLY A 116 -8.05 -7.10 6.83
N ASP A 117 -8.88 -8.12 7.11
CA ASP A 117 -9.52 -8.93 6.07
C ASP A 117 -10.35 -8.08 5.10
N ALA A 118 -11.12 -7.12 5.62
CA ALA A 118 -12.00 -6.26 4.81
C ALA A 118 -11.23 -5.24 3.96
N LEU A 119 -10.07 -4.78 4.41
CA LEU A 119 -9.23 -3.83 3.66
C LEU A 119 -8.69 -4.44 2.37
N GLN A 120 -8.39 -5.74 2.33
CA GLN A 120 -7.87 -6.40 1.14
C GLN A 120 -8.88 -6.38 -0.02
N PRO A 121 -10.10 -6.94 0.09
CA PRO A 121 -11.08 -6.88 -1.00
C PRO A 121 -11.51 -5.44 -1.31
N ALA A 122 -11.51 -4.53 -0.33
CA ALA A 122 -11.76 -3.12 -0.56
C ALA A 122 -10.70 -2.51 -1.50
N ALA A 123 -9.42 -2.84 -1.34
CA ALA A 123 -8.35 -2.40 -2.21
C ALA A 123 -8.57 -2.84 -3.67
N TYR A 124 -8.88 -4.12 -3.89
CA TYR A 124 -9.19 -4.62 -5.23
C TYR A 124 -10.43 -3.96 -5.84
N ARG A 125 -11.46 -3.70 -5.02
CA ARG A 125 -12.63 -2.95 -5.47
C ARG A 125 -12.26 -1.55 -5.95
N LEU A 126 -11.40 -0.82 -5.23
CA LEU A 126 -10.93 0.50 -5.67
C LEU A 126 -10.27 0.45 -7.05
N ILE A 127 -9.40 -0.52 -7.29
CA ILE A 127 -8.73 -0.70 -8.59
C ILE A 127 -9.75 -1.03 -9.68
N LEU A 128 -10.58 -2.04 -9.45
CA LEU A 128 -11.49 -2.58 -10.47
C LEU A 128 -12.64 -1.62 -10.83
N THR A 129 -12.95 -0.66 -9.97
CA THR A 129 -13.98 0.36 -10.20
C THR A 129 -13.42 1.75 -10.50
N ALA A 130 -12.09 1.90 -10.61
CA ALA A 130 -11.45 3.19 -10.84
C ALA A 130 -11.93 3.84 -12.13
N PRO A 131 -12.40 5.10 -12.08
CA PRO A 131 -12.87 5.82 -13.26
C PRO A 131 -11.70 6.21 -14.17
N GLY A 132 -11.98 6.34 -15.47
CA GLY A 132 -11.03 6.89 -16.45
C GLY A 132 -9.90 5.97 -16.86
N LEU A 133 -9.93 4.69 -16.46
CA LEU A 133 -9.05 3.61 -16.90
C LEU A 133 -9.84 2.57 -17.70
N THR A 134 -9.18 1.87 -18.60
CA THR A 134 -9.73 0.72 -19.31
C THR A 134 -9.80 -0.52 -18.42
N ASP A 135 -10.63 -1.51 -18.80
CA ASP A 135 -10.70 -2.78 -18.06
C ASP A 135 -9.35 -3.50 -18.04
N ALA A 136 -8.59 -3.44 -19.13
CA ALA A 136 -7.26 -4.02 -19.21
C ALA A 136 -6.28 -3.36 -18.21
N GLN A 137 -6.29 -2.03 -18.09
CA GLN A 137 -5.46 -1.31 -17.11
C GLN A 137 -5.88 -1.66 -15.68
N ARG A 138 -7.18 -1.74 -15.39
CA ARG A 138 -7.68 -2.16 -14.07
C ARG A 138 -7.27 -3.57 -13.70
N ALA A 139 -7.43 -4.52 -14.64
CA ALA A 139 -7.03 -5.91 -14.42
C ALA A 139 -5.51 -6.04 -14.20
N ASP A 140 -4.72 -5.33 -14.99
CA ASP A 140 -3.26 -5.29 -14.84
C ASP A 140 -2.85 -4.72 -13.47
N CYS A 141 -3.42 -3.60 -13.05
CA CYS A 141 -3.16 -3.02 -11.73
C CYS A 141 -3.57 -3.97 -10.59
N ALA A 142 -4.70 -4.68 -10.72
CA ALA A 142 -5.10 -5.67 -9.73
C ALA A 142 -4.11 -6.83 -9.63
N LEU A 143 -3.57 -7.29 -10.76
CA LEU A 143 -2.55 -8.34 -10.80
C LEU A 143 -1.22 -7.86 -10.19
N ILE A 144 -0.79 -6.63 -10.50
CA ILE A 144 0.40 -6.02 -9.89
C ILE A 144 0.27 -5.98 -8.36
N LEU A 145 -0.88 -5.53 -7.84
CA LEU A 145 -1.12 -5.48 -6.40
C LEU A 145 -1.12 -6.87 -5.77
N ALA A 146 -1.76 -7.86 -6.43
CA ALA A 146 -1.80 -9.24 -5.97
C ALA A 146 -0.40 -9.87 -5.86
N ASN A 147 0.44 -9.66 -6.87
CA ASN A 147 1.81 -10.17 -6.88
C ASN A 147 2.67 -9.49 -5.80
N ALA A 148 2.58 -8.17 -5.66
CA ALA A 148 3.36 -7.42 -4.68
C ALA A 148 3.02 -7.78 -3.22
N SER A 149 1.74 -8.07 -2.93
CA SER A 149 1.26 -8.32 -1.58
C SER A 149 1.05 -9.79 -1.24
N GLY A 150 1.05 -10.65 -2.23
CA GLY A 150 0.64 -12.05 -2.13
C GLY A 150 1.71 -13.02 -1.61
N PRO A 151 1.52 -14.33 -1.89
CA PRO A 151 2.36 -15.40 -1.35
C PRO A 151 3.80 -15.40 -1.87
N ASP A 152 4.08 -14.69 -2.97
CA ASP A 152 5.41 -14.54 -3.56
C ASP A 152 5.98 -13.12 -3.36
N GLY A 153 5.30 -12.29 -2.56
CA GLY A 153 5.67 -10.92 -2.25
C GLY A 153 5.71 -10.67 -0.73
N MET A 154 4.99 -9.62 -0.30
CA MET A 154 5.01 -9.14 1.09
C MET A 154 4.70 -10.25 2.11
N VAL A 155 3.72 -11.13 1.85
CA VAL A 155 3.36 -12.22 2.79
C VAL A 155 4.48 -13.24 2.89
N ALA A 156 5.17 -13.60 1.78
CA ALA A 156 6.36 -14.46 1.85
C ALA A 156 7.46 -13.83 2.72
N GLY A 157 7.72 -12.53 2.52
CA GLY A 157 8.68 -11.79 3.34
C GLY A 157 8.31 -11.81 4.82
N GLN A 158 7.02 -11.69 5.15
CA GLN A 158 6.53 -11.78 6.53
C GLN A 158 6.75 -13.18 7.12
N VAL A 159 6.50 -14.24 6.36
CA VAL A 159 6.79 -15.64 6.81
C VAL A 159 8.27 -15.82 7.14
N LEU A 160 9.16 -15.34 6.26
CA LEU A 160 10.61 -15.44 6.50
C LEU A 160 11.02 -14.66 7.75
N ASP A 161 10.48 -13.45 7.92
CA ASP A 161 10.81 -12.59 9.06
C ASP A 161 10.33 -13.19 10.40
N THR A 162 9.07 -13.64 10.43
CA THR A 162 8.42 -14.07 11.69
C THR A 162 8.77 -15.51 12.09
N LEU A 163 8.86 -16.44 11.13
CA LEU A 163 8.98 -17.88 11.44
C LEU A 163 10.39 -18.42 11.24
N HIS A 164 11.19 -17.84 10.35
CA HIS A 164 12.52 -18.35 10.04
C HIS A 164 13.64 -17.63 10.79
N HIS A 165 13.37 -16.43 11.35
CA HIS A 165 14.30 -15.64 12.15
C HIS A 165 15.66 -15.45 11.46
N PRO A 166 15.71 -14.84 10.28
CA PRO A 166 16.92 -14.71 9.48
C PRO A 166 18.03 -13.99 10.24
N SER A 167 19.26 -14.49 10.13
CA SER A 167 20.42 -13.92 10.81
C SER A 167 21.58 -13.63 9.85
N ALA A 168 21.65 -14.33 8.72
CA ALA A 168 22.64 -14.09 7.70
C ALA A 168 22.26 -12.87 6.83
N GLN A 169 23.25 -12.15 6.31
CA GLN A 169 23.03 -10.91 5.54
C GLN A 169 22.21 -11.14 4.26
N ASP A 170 22.42 -12.26 3.57
CA ASP A 170 21.66 -12.64 2.39
C ASP A 170 20.20 -12.99 2.72
N GLU A 171 19.94 -13.70 3.81
CA GLU A 171 18.59 -13.99 4.30
C GLU A 171 17.84 -12.71 4.68
N LEU A 172 18.49 -11.78 5.40
CA LEU A 172 17.91 -10.46 5.73
C LEU A 172 17.62 -9.66 4.48
N THR A 173 18.50 -9.72 3.47
CA THR A 173 18.28 -9.05 2.20
C THR A 173 17.07 -9.61 1.47
N GLU A 174 16.84 -10.93 1.51
CA GLU A 174 15.66 -11.58 0.92
C GLU A 174 14.37 -11.15 1.63
N VAL A 175 14.36 -11.14 2.97
CA VAL A 175 13.21 -10.63 3.76
C VAL A 175 12.88 -9.20 3.34
N HIS A 176 13.87 -8.34 3.30
CA HIS A 176 13.68 -6.94 2.94
C HIS A 176 13.20 -6.77 1.50
N HIS A 177 13.73 -7.57 0.58
CA HIS A 177 13.30 -7.58 -0.82
C HIS A 177 11.82 -7.93 -0.93
N LEU A 178 11.37 -8.98 -0.25
CA LEU A 178 9.98 -9.45 -0.30
C LEU A 178 9.04 -8.61 0.57
N LYS A 179 9.35 -8.36 1.84
CA LYS A 179 8.45 -7.67 2.77
C LYS A 179 8.27 -6.18 2.42
N THR A 180 9.35 -5.51 2.07
CA THR A 180 9.35 -4.05 1.82
C THR A 180 9.51 -3.71 0.35
N GLY A 181 10.49 -4.32 -0.32
CA GLY A 181 10.84 -4.05 -1.71
C GLY A 181 9.69 -4.33 -2.67
N ALA A 182 9.02 -5.48 -2.54
CA ALA A 182 7.89 -5.85 -3.39
C ALA A 182 6.76 -4.82 -3.37
N MET A 183 6.44 -4.27 -2.20
CA MET A 183 5.38 -3.26 -2.06
C MET A 183 5.78 -1.90 -2.64
N ILE A 184 7.05 -1.52 -2.61
CA ILE A 184 7.55 -0.28 -3.22
C ILE A 184 7.67 -0.44 -4.73
N ALA A 185 8.17 -1.57 -5.21
CA ALA A 185 8.18 -1.91 -6.63
C ALA A 185 6.75 -1.97 -7.18
N GLY A 186 5.82 -2.60 -6.44
CA GLY A 186 4.40 -2.62 -6.74
C GLY A 186 3.80 -1.22 -6.87
N ALA A 187 4.18 -0.29 -6.00
CA ALA A 187 3.73 1.10 -6.07
C ALA A 187 4.17 1.78 -7.39
N CYS A 188 5.43 1.62 -7.78
CA CYS A 188 5.95 2.17 -9.03
C CYS A 188 5.26 1.51 -10.25
N MET A 189 5.14 0.19 -10.24
CA MET A 189 4.49 -0.57 -11.31
C MET A 189 3.00 -0.25 -11.45
N LEU A 190 2.27 0.00 -10.35
CA LEU A 190 0.87 0.42 -10.38
C LEU A 190 0.68 1.73 -11.15
N GLY A 191 1.59 2.69 -10.97
CA GLY A 191 1.58 3.94 -11.73
C GLY A 191 1.76 3.70 -13.23
N VAL A 192 2.72 2.87 -13.62
CA VAL A 192 2.97 2.49 -15.02
C VAL A 192 1.78 1.71 -15.60
N GLY A 193 1.24 0.74 -14.86
CA GLY A 193 0.06 -0.05 -15.26
C GLY A 193 -1.18 0.80 -15.47
N ALA A 194 -1.46 1.74 -14.56
CA ALA A 194 -2.56 2.70 -14.71
C ALA A 194 -2.41 3.55 -15.97
N ALA A 195 -1.19 3.93 -16.33
CA ALA A 195 -0.91 4.67 -17.55
C ALA A 195 -0.92 3.82 -18.84
N GLY A 196 -0.99 2.49 -18.74
CA GLY A 196 -0.81 1.61 -19.90
C GLY A 196 0.61 1.69 -20.46
N GLY A 197 1.60 1.90 -19.61
CA GLY A 197 3.00 2.07 -19.99
C GLY A 197 3.61 0.81 -20.60
N SER A 198 4.73 1.00 -21.32
CA SER A 198 5.43 -0.09 -22.00
C SER A 198 6.08 -1.07 -21.03
N GLU A 199 6.41 -2.28 -21.52
CA GLU A 199 7.15 -3.28 -20.76
C GLU A 199 8.50 -2.74 -20.25
N ALA A 200 9.19 -1.96 -21.07
CA ALA A 200 10.45 -1.31 -20.67
C ALA A 200 10.25 -0.32 -19.51
N ALA A 201 9.15 0.46 -19.53
CA ALA A 201 8.81 1.36 -18.43
C ALA A 201 8.46 0.56 -17.15
N ARG A 202 7.74 -0.55 -17.31
CA ARG A 202 7.40 -1.46 -16.21
C ARG A 202 8.64 -2.03 -15.55
N LYS A 203 9.58 -2.58 -16.36
CA LYS A 203 10.83 -3.13 -15.84
C LYS A 203 11.67 -2.06 -15.13
N ALA A 204 11.76 -0.87 -15.68
CA ALA A 204 12.48 0.24 -15.05
C ALA A 204 11.83 0.66 -13.70
N ALA A 205 10.51 0.67 -13.63
CA ALA A 205 9.76 0.98 -12.41
C ALA A 205 9.96 -0.10 -11.34
N GLU A 206 9.93 -1.36 -11.74
CA GLU A 206 10.20 -2.50 -10.87
C GLU A 206 11.61 -2.43 -10.27
N ASP A 207 12.63 -2.30 -11.11
CA ASP A 207 14.03 -2.22 -10.69
C ASP A 207 14.27 -1.03 -9.76
N TYR A 208 13.74 0.15 -10.11
CA TYR A 208 13.81 1.33 -9.25
C TYR A 208 13.15 1.08 -7.89
N GLY A 209 11.96 0.50 -7.88
CA GLY A 209 11.20 0.26 -6.66
C GLY A 209 11.92 -0.70 -5.70
N TYR A 210 12.49 -1.78 -6.22
CA TYR A 210 13.28 -2.70 -5.41
C TYR A 210 14.55 -2.05 -4.85
N GLN A 211 15.29 -1.29 -5.66
CA GLN A 211 16.50 -0.58 -5.19
C GLN A 211 16.15 0.47 -4.11
N LEU A 212 15.06 1.21 -4.30
CA LEU A 212 14.59 2.15 -3.29
C LEU A 212 14.16 1.43 -2.02
N GLY A 213 13.44 0.30 -2.14
CA GLY A 213 13.01 -0.52 -1.02
C GLY A 213 14.16 -0.95 -0.13
N LEU A 214 15.25 -1.44 -0.74
CA LEU A 214 16.46 -1.83 -0.02
C LEU A 214 17.18 -0.65 0.65
N SER A 215 17.04 0.58 0.14
CA SER A 215 17.67 1.78 0.71
C SER A 215 16.90 2.42 1.88
N LEU A 216 15.66 1.99 2.13
CA LEU A 216 14.79 2.52 3.18
C LEU A 216 14.86 1.73 4.51
N ILE A 217 15.68 0.71 4.53
CA ILE A 217 15.94 -0.17 5.66
C ILE A 217 17.32 0.17 6.22
#